data_fc78e9549d961b48149cfbe04ac230e4
#
_entry.id   fc78e9549d961b48149cfbe04ac230e4
#
_cell.length_a   1.000
_cell.length_b   1.000
_cell.length_c   1.000
_cell.angle_alpha   90.00
_cell.angle_beta   90.00
_cell.angle_gamma   90.00
#
_symmetry.space_group_name_H-M   'P 1'
#
loop_
_entity.id
_entity.type
_entity.pdbx_description
1 polymer ?
#
loop_
_entity_poly.entity_id
_entity_poly.type
_entity_poly.pdbx_seq_one_letter_code
_entity_poly.pdbx_strand_id
1 'polypeptide(L)'
;METYIGLILSVLLNIISLVLIGRYRVQENEKDVTEEEIRQMVDAGGDSGTIDENVKEMLNNIFELSNSSAGDIATHRTDIVAVPVDATLEEIKNVTAEEKYSRIVVYDDNIDNIVGVYHVKDMVKYILADVTRVEEGHFHLKEILMKPYFIPFSKKVDELLAEMKVKKVHMAIVIDEYGGTAGIVTMEDIMEEIFGNIFDEYDEEEEEDITEVSEGVYRIDGSTDLQDVEEQLGITFEENEDYGTLGGY
;
A
#
# COMPACT_ATOMS: atom_id res chain seq x y z
N MET A 1 -27.40 50.21 -54.62
CA MET A 1 -27.58 50.06 -53.15
C MET A 1 -27.82 48.63 -52.73
N GLU A 2 -28.65 47.85 -53.41
CA GLU A 2 -28.95 46.46 -53.06
C GLU A 2 -27.76 45.47 -53.07
N THR A 3 -26.82 45.64 -54.00
CA THR A 3 -25.64 44.82 -54.13
C THR A 3 -24.65 44.96 -52.93
N TYR A 4 -24.54 46.17 -52.33
CA TYR A 4 -23.70 46.38 -51.15
C TYR A 4 -24.31 45.82 -49.89
N ILE A 5 -25.66 45.76 -49.73
CA ILE A 5 -26.36 45.19 -48.61
C ILE A 5 -26.16 43.69 -48.61
N GLY A 6 -26.21 43.02 -49.79
CA GLY A 6 -25.97 41.58 -49.91
C GLY A 6 -24.54 41.17 -49.52
N LEU A 7 -23.55 42.03 -49.90
CA LEU A 7 -22.15 41.77 -49.55
C LEU A 7 -21.90 41.88 -48.04
N ILE A 8 -22.47 42.91 -47.39
CA ILE A 8 -22.36 43.11 -45.93
C ILE A 8 -23.03 41.96 -45.17
N LEU A 9 -24.19 41.50 -45.63
CA LEU A 9 -24.90 40.40 -45.01
C LEU A 9 -24.10 39.07 -45.10
N SER A 10 -23.47 38.81 -46.24
CA SER A 10 -22.62 37.65 -46.47
C SER A 10 -21.37 37.65 -45.56
N VAL A 11 -20.72 38.81 -45.41
CA VAL A 11 -19.56 38.95 -44.52
C VAL A 11 -19.94 38.74 -43.05
N LEU A 12 -21.09 39.30 -42.63
CA LEU A 12 -21.61 39.10 -41.26
C LEU A 12 -21.95 37.63 -40.98
N LEU A 13 -22.55 36.94 -41.95
CA LEU A 13 -22.87 35.52 -41.80
C LEU A 13 -21.59 34.64 -41.68
N ASN A 14 -20.55 34.97 -42.46
CA ASN A 14 -19.28 34.26 -42.36
C ASN A 14 -18.57 34.51 -41.00
N ILE A 15 -18.63 35.75 -40.49
CA ILE A 15 -18.06 36.07 -39.16
C ILE A 15 -18.81 35.34 -38.05
N ILE A 16 -20.16 35.30 -38.11
CA ILE A 16 -20.98 34.58 -37.15
C ILE A 16 -20.68 33.06 -37.24
N SER A 17 -20.54 32.51 -38.44
CA SER A 17 -20.17 31.10 -38.63
C SER A 17 -18.78 30.77 -38.05
N LEU A 18 -17.79 31.65 -38.29
CA LEU A 18 -16.44 31.51 -37.71
C LEU A 18 -16.44 31.58 -36.18
N VAL A 19 -17.22 32.46 -35.57
CA VAL A 19 -17.35 32.60 -34.14
C VAL A 19 -18.07 31.38 -33.53
N LEU A 20 -19.11 30.86 -34.19
CA LEU A 20 -19.81 29.67 -33.78
C LEU A 20 -18.92 28.41 -33.86
N ILE A 21 -18.16 28.25 -34.96
CA ILE A 21 -17.20 27.15 -35.12
C ILE A 21 -16.07 27.25 -34.08
N GLY A 22 -15.59 28.47 -33.79
CA GLY A 22 -14.60 28.72 -32.75
C GLY A 22 -15.11 28.35 -31.37
N ARG A 23 -16.36 28.71 -31.03
CA ARG A 23 -16.99 28.32 -29.74
C ARG A 23 -17.26 26.82 -29.66
N TYR A 24 -17.67 26.19 -30.75
CA TYR A 24 -17.89 24.73 -30.77
C TYR A 24 -16.59 23.95 -30.55
N ARG A 25 -15.48 24.40 -31.18
CA ARG A 25 -14.15 23.78 -30.96
C ARG A 25 -13.60 23.98 -29.57
N VAL A 26 -13.91 25.11 -28.90
CA VAL A 26 -13.48 25.34 -27.50
C VAL A 26 -14.27 24.44 -26.53
N GLN A 27 -15.54 24.15 -26.85
CA GLN A 27 -16.38 23.30 -26.00
C GLN A 27 -16.10 21.79 -26.15
N GLU A 28 -15.48 21.37 -27.27
CA GLU A 28 -15.05 19.97 -27.46
C GLU A 28 -13.72 19.61 -26.75
N ASN A 29 -12.96 20.62 -26.26
CA ASN A 29 -11.66 20.42 -25.61
C ASN A 29 -11.72 20.36 -24.07
N GLU A 30 -12.88 20.45 -23.47
CA GLU A 30 -13.10 20.13 -22.04
C GLU A 30 -13.81 18.78 -21.90
N LYS A 31 -13.30 17.73 -22.53
CA LYS A 31 -13.53 16.40 -22.02
C LYS A 31 -12.64 16.24 -20.80
N ASP A 32 -13.25 16.19 -19.65
CA ASP A 32 -12.56 15.72 -18.45
C ASP A 32 -11.99 14.34 -18.77
N VAL A 33 -10.66 14.24 -18.79
CA VAL A 33 -9.99 12.96 -19.03
C VAL A 33 -10.33 12.06 -17.84
N THR A 34 -10.92 10.92 -18.11
CA THR A 34 -11.30 9.95 -17.08
C THR A 34 -10.10 9.09 -16.67
N GLU A 35 -10.14 8.52 -15.47
CA GLU A 35 -9.13 7.56 -15.00
C GLU A 35 -8.95 6.43 -16.00
N GLU A 36 -10.04 5.89 -16.54
CA GLU A 36 -10.03 4.83 -17.55
C GLU A 36 -9.30 5.23 -18.83
N GLU A 37 -9.48 6.47 -19.30
CA GLU A 37 -8.74 6.97 -20.47
C GLU A 37 -7.23 7.11 -20.17
N ILE A 38 -6.86 7.45 -18.93
CA ILE A 38 -5.44 7.51 -18.50
C ILE A 38 -4.86 6.09 -18.44
N ARG A 39 -5.56 5.13 -17.85
CA ARG A 39 -5.14 3.71 -17.83
C ARG A 39 -4.88 3.18 -19.23
N GLN A 40 -5.79 3.40 -20.17
CA GLN A 40 -5.61 2.99 -21.55
C GLN A 40 -4.39 3.63 -22.23
N MET A 41 -4.07 4.88 -21.89
CA MET A 41 -2.85 5.54 -22.39
C MET A 41 -1.58 4.92 -21.77
N VAL A 42 -1.62 4.56 -20.50
CA VAL A 42 -0.51 3.89 -19.81
C VAL A 42 -0.27 2.50 -20.43
N ASP A 43 -1.32 1.71 -20.64
CA ASP A 43 -1.23 0.41 -21.27
C ASP A 43 -0.67 0.49 -22.69
N ALA A 44 -1.19 1.40 -23.51
CA ALA A 44 -0.67 1.63 -24.85
C ALA A 44 0.79 2.12 -24.84
N GLY A 45 1.20 2.86 -23.81
CA GLY A 45 2.58 3.28 -23.59
C GLY A 45 3.51 2.12 -23.28
N GLY A 46 3.08 1.18 -22.45
CA GLY A 46 3.77 -0.07 -22.14
C GLY A 46 3.92 -0.94 -23.40
N ASP A 47 2.83 -1.24 -24.08
CA ASP A 47 2.82 -2.07 -25.30
C ASP A 47 3.72 -1.52 -26.41
N SER A 48 3.84 -0.20 -26.50
CA SER A 48 4.73 0.47 -27.47
C SER A 48 6.20 0.55 -27.04
N GLY A 49 6.53 0.13 -25.80
CA GLY A 49 7.86 0.27 -25.20
C GLY A 49 8.26 1.71 -24.87
N THR A 50 7.30 2.65 -24.86
CA THR A 50 7.52 4.06 -24.47
C THR A 50 7.57 4.22 -22.96
N ILE A 51 6.82 3.39 -22.23
CA ILE A 51 6.79 3.29 -20.77
C ILE A 51 7.41 1.94 -20.41
N ASP A 52 8.32 1.94 -19.43
CA ASP A 52 8.88 0.72 -18.85
C ASP A 52 7.78 -0.08 -18.12
N GLU A 53 7.83 -1.42 -18.17
CA GLU A 53 6.78 -2.28 -17.58
C GLU A 53 6.65 -2.04 -16.08
N ASN A 54 7.75 -1.90 -15.35
CA ASN A 54 7.71 -1.59 -13.92
C ASN A 54 7.01 -0.24 -13.64
N VAL A 55 7.24 0.76 -14.52
CA VAL A 55 6.57 2.08 -14.38
C VAL A 55 5.08 1.97 -14.70
N LYS A 56 4.70 1.13 -15.66
CA LYS A 56 3.29 0.85 -15.99
C LYS A 56 2.59 0.20 -14.80
N GLU A 57 3.22 -0.82 -14.20
CA GLU A 57 2.73 -1.49 -13.00
C GLU A 57 2.53 -0.51 -11.83
N MET A 58 3.55 0.28 -11.50
CA MET A 58 3.44 1.33 -10.46
C MET A 58 2.27 2.29 -10.70
N LEU A 59 2.04 2.70 -11.95
CA LEU A 59 0.94 3.60 -12.29
C LEU A 59 -0.42 2.91 -12.09
N ASN A 60 -0.55 1.64 -12.44
CA ASN A 60 -1.76 0.87 -12.20
C ASN A 60 -2.01 0.68 -10.70
N ASN A 61 -0.98 0.34 -9.93
CA ASN A 61 -1.05 0.21 -8.47
C ASN A 61 -1.50 1.52 -7.80
N ILE A 62 -1.02 2.68 -8.27
CA ILE A 62 -1.48 4.00 -7.77
C ILE A 62 -2.98 4.20 -8.00
N PHE A 63 -3.52 3.78 -9.14
CA PHE A 63 -4.96 3.88 -9.39
C PHE A 63 -5.77 2.94 -8.48
N GLU A 64 -5.25 1.73 -8.22
CA GLU A 64 -5.90 0.78 -7.32
C GLU A 64 -5.86 1.24 -5.87
N LEU A 65 -4.72 1.81 -5.43
CA LEU A 65 -4.56 2.36 -4.10
C LEU A 65 -5.65 3.39 -3.75
N SER A 66 -6.06 4.23 -4.72
CA SER A 66 -7.12 5.24 -4.50
C SER A 66 -8.49 4.60 -4.18
N ASN A 67 -8.68 3.34 -4.57
CA ASN A 67 -9.91 2.59 -4.34
C ASN A 67 -9.84 1.72 -3.07
N SER A 68 -8.63 1.41 -2.59
CA SER A 68 -8.40 0.56 -1.42
C SER A 68 -8.69 1.26 -0.10
N SER A 69 -9.09 0.50 0.91
CA SER A 69 -9.24 0.95 2.29
C SER A 69 -8.08 0.46 3.16
N ALA A 70 -7.87 1.11 4.30
CA ALA A 70 -6.84 0.71 5.25
C ALA A 70 -6.99 -0.74 5.73
N GLY A 71 -8.22 -1.24 5.78
CA GLY A 71 -8.47 -2.64 6.16
C GLY A 71 -8.02 -3.65 5.12
N ASP A 72 -7.96 -3.26 3.83
CA ASP A 72 -7.58 -4.16 2.74
C ASP A 72 -6.07 -4.43 2.71
N ILE A 73 -5.26 -3.46 3.20
CA ILE A 73 -3.79 -3.53 3.22
C ILE A 73 -3.22 -3.74 4.64
N ALA A 74 -4.08 -3.85 5.65
CA ALA A 74 -3.63 -3.94 7.04
C ALA A 74 -3.03 -5.31 7.36
N THR A 75 -1.89 -5.32 8.04
CA THR A 75 -1.44 -6.50 8.78
C THR A 75 -2.53 -6.89 9.78
N HIS A 76 -3.05 -8.11 9.64
CA HIS A 76 -4.19 -8.57 10.43
C HIS A 76 -3.86 -8.65 11.93
N ARG A 77 -4.86 -8.46 12.80
CA ARG A 77 -4.69 -8.46 14.26
C ARG A 77 -3.97 -9.67 14.85
N THR A 78 -4.09 -10.84 14.21
CA THR A 78 -3.43 -12.08 14.64
C THR A 78 -1.93 -12.08 14.42
N ASP A 79 -1.46 -11.23 13.49
CA ASP A 79 -0.07 -11.17 13.04
C ASP A 79 0.66 -9.94 13.60
N ILE A 80 -0.06 -9.12 14.41
CA ILE A 80 0.54 -7.98 15.08
C ILE A 80 1.52 -8.44 16.15
N VAL A 81 2.78 -8.08 16.00
CA VAL A 81 3.77 -8.19 17.07
C VAL A 81 3.53 -7.08 18.09
N ALA A 82 3.17 -7.46 19.30
CA ALA A 82 2.82 -6.54 20.37
C ALA A 82 3.32 -7.04 21.74
N VAL A 83 3.55 -6.12 22.67
CA VAL A 83 3.94 -6.43 24.05
C VAL A 83 2.97 -5.79 25.04
N PRO A 84 2.76 -6.40 26.22
CA PRO A 84 1.96 -5.78 27.26
C PRO A 84 2.69 -4.56 27.86
N VAL A 85 1.94 -3.62 28.39
CA VAL A 85 2.47 -2.34 28.92
C VAL A 85 3.34 -2.51 30.16
N ASP A 86 3.21 -3.61 30.86
CA ASP A 86 4.00 -4.04 32.02
C ASP A 86 5.12 -5.02 31.67
N ALA A 87 5.38 -5.22 30.35
CA ALA A 87 6.47 -6.06 29.88
C ALA A 87 7.81 -5.66 30.51
N THR A 88 8.57 -6.66 30.91
CA THR A 88 9.93 -6.49 31.41
C THR A 88 10.90 -6.09 30.29
N LEU A 89 12.02 -5.52 30.68
CA LEU A 89 13.07 -5.19 29.69
C LEU A 89 13.59 -6.43 28.97
N GLU A 90 13.60 -7.60 29.62
CA GLU A 90 14.05 -8.86 29.02
C GLU A 90 13.08 -9.34 27.95
N GLU A 91 11.78 -9.31 28.20
CA GLU A 91 10.74 -9.65 27.22
C GLU A 91 10.82 -8.73 26.01
N ILE A 92 10.98 -7.41 26.22
CA ILE A 92 11.10 -6.45 25.14
C ILE A 92 12.37 -6.67 24.30
N LYS A 93 13.50 -7.01 24.96
CA LYS A 93 14.73 -7.36 24.24
C LYS A 93 14.57 -8.60 23.38
N ASN A 94 13.90 -9.62 23.89
CA ASN A 94 13.66 -10.87 23.15
C ASN A 94 12.80 -10.59 21.92
N VAL A 95 11.65 -9.92 22.06
CA VAL A 95 10.79 -9.54 20.93
C VAL A 95 11.54 -8.67 19.92
N THR A 96 12.34 -7.69 20.40
CA THR A 96 13.11 -6.81 19.51
C THR A 96 14.24 -7.56 18.77
N ALA A 97 14.79 -8.62 19.35
CA ALA A 97 15.87 -9.41 18.75
C ALA A 97 15.35 -10.47 17.77
N GLU A 98 14.20 -11.03 18.05
CA GLU A 98 13.53 -12.02 17.19
C GLU A 98 12.86 -11.36 15.99
N GLU A 99 12.20 -10.22 16.24
CA GLU A 99 11.47 -9.46 15.23
C GLU A 99 12.29 -8.28 14.73
N LYS A 100 12.42 -8.16 13.42
CA LYS A 100 13.21 -7.08 12.78
C LYS A 100 12.47 -5.73 12.72
N TYR A 101 11.34 -5.57 13.41
CA TYR A 101 10.49 -4.40 13.33
C TYR A 101 11.05 -3.17 14.06
N SER A 102 10.97 -2.01 13.43
CA SER A 102 11.37 -0.73 14.02
C SER A 102 10.38 -0.19 15.05
N ARG A 103 9.10 -0.59 14.97
CA ARG A 103 7.99 -0.13 15.83
C ARG A 103 7.19 -1.30 16.31
N ILE A 104 6.92 -1.33 17.60
CA ILE A 104 6.18 -2.42 18.25
C ILE A 104 5.00 -1.83 19.01
N VAL A 105 3.85 -2.46 18.86
CA VAL A 105 2.59 -2.09 19.50
C VAL A 105 2.62 -2.46 20.98
N VAL A 106 2.03 -1.61 21.82
CA VAL A 106 1.92 -1.84 23.26
C VAL A 106 0.46 -1.78 23.68
N TYR A 107 0.02 -2.84 24.35
CA TYR A 107 -1.36 -2.97 24.80
C TYR A 107 -1.48 -3.09 26.32
N ASP A 108 -2.67 -2.80 26.87
CA ASP A 108 -3.03 -3.02 28.26
C ASP A 108 -4.15 -4.07 28.30
N ASP A 109 -3.95 -5.18 29.00
CA ASP A 109 -4.85 -6.32 29.11
C ASP A 109 -4.95 -7.18 27.82
N ASN A 110 -5.35 -6.57 26.69
CA ASN A 110 -5.50 -7.29 25.41
C ASN A 110 -5.24 -6.36 24.22
N ILE A 111 -5.13 -6.94 23.03
CA ILE A 111 -4.81 -6.22 21.79
C ILE A 111 -5.86 -5.19 21.35
N ASP A 112 -7.09 -5.24 21.89
CA ASP A 112 -8.12 -4.24 21.61
C ASP A 112 -7.90 -2.96 22.44
N ASN A 113 -7.03 -3.00 23.45
CA ASN A 113 -6.68 -1.85 24.27
C ASN A 113 -5.23 -1.40 24.03
N ILE A 114 -4.93 -0.87 22.86
CA ILE A 114 -3.61 -0.36 22.50
C ILE A 114 -3.37 0.98 23.19
N VAL A 115 -2.33 1.03 24.03
CA VAL A 115 -1.96 2.22 24.81
C VAL A 115 -0.82 3.03 24.22
N GLY A 116 -0.07 2.44 23.26
CA GLY A 116 1.03 3.13 22.59
C GLY A 116 1.76 2.28 21.58
N VAL A 117 2.76 2.91 20.99
CA VAL A 117 3.76 2.26 20.12
C VAL A 117 5.13 2.73 20.61
N TYR A 118 6.09 1.83 20.75
CA TYR A 118 7.47 2.26 20.99
C TYR A 118 8.33 2.07 19.74
N HIS A 119 9.29 2.94 19.56
CA HIS A 119 10.31 2.80 18.52
C HIS A 119 11.57 2.17 19.14
N VAL A 120 12.09 1.14 18.54
CA VAL A 120 13.29 0.42 19.02
C VAL A 120 14.46 1.37 19.27
N LYS A 121 14.69 2.36 18.40
CA LYS A 121 15.71 3.40 18.59
C LYS A 121 15.53 4.22 19.88
N ASP A 122 14.29 4.51 20.27
CA ASP A 122 14.03 5.30 21.47
C ASP A 122 14.19 4.44 22.72
N MET A 123 13.88 3.15 22.67
CA MET A 123 14.23 2.18 23.71
C MET A 123 15.75 2.10 23.90
N VAL A 124 16.53 1.99 22.84
CA VAL A 124 18.01 1.98 22.93
C VAL A 124 18.53 3.25 23.57
N LYS A 125 18.03 4.43 23.15
CA LYS A 125 18.41 5.72 23.77
C LYS A 125 18.07 5.77 25.27
N TYR A 126 16.88 5.28 25.66
CA TYR A 126 16.44 5.24 27.04
C TYR A 126 17.38 4.37 27.89
N ILE A 127 17.74 3.19 27.43
CA ILE A 127 18.67 2.29 28.12
C ILE A 127 20.05 2.92 28.25
N LEU A 128 20.57 3.51 27.18
CA LEU A 128 21.91 4.12 27.18
C LEU A 128 21.98 5.42 28.00
N ALA A 129 20.87 6.13 28.19
CA ALA A 129 20.85 7.37 28.99
C ALA A 129 21.08 7.13 30.49
N ASP A 130 20.59 6.00 31.02
CA ASP A 130 20.80 5.64 32.43
C ASP A 130 20.83 4.11 32.61
N VAL A 131 21.97 3.53 32.28
CA VAL A 131 22.18 2.07 32.38
C VAL A 131 22.02 1.59 33.83
N THR A 132 22.49 2.36 34.80
CA THR A 132 22.43 1.99 36.22
C THR A 132 20.98 1.89 36.69
N ARG A 133 20.14 2.88 36.35
CA ARG A 133 18.70 2.87 36.64
C ARG A 133 17.98 1.66 36.05
N VAL A 134 18.34 1.30 34.84
CA VAL A 134 17.77 0.13 34.16
C VAL A 134 18.22 -1.18 34.79
N GLU A 135 19.50 -1.31 35.16
CA GLU A 135 20.06 -2.47 35.86
C GLU A 135 19.46 -2.65 37.26
N GLU A 136 19.08 -1.57 37.95
CA GLU A 136 18.37 -1.60 39.23
C GLU A 136 16.87 -1.98 39.10
N GLY A 137 16.38 -2.28 37.88
CA GLY A 137 15.00 -2.71 37.63
C GLY A 137 13.99 -1.55 37.48
N HIS A 138 14.46 -0.31 37.30
CA HIS A 138 13.60 0.86 37.13
C HIS A 138 13.28 1.15 35.65
N PHE A 139 13.03 0.11 34.86
CA PHE A 139 12.57 0.24 33.49
C PHE A 139 11.05 0.43 33.46
N HIS A 140 10.59 1.49 32.76
CA HIS A 140 9.17 1.77 32.57
C HIS A 140 8.88 2.03 31.10
N LEU A 141 8.30 1.06 30.41
CA LEU A 141 7.95 1.16 28.98
C LEU A 141 7.10 2.39 28.67
N LYS A 142 6.20 2.78 29.58
CA LYS A 142 5.33 3.97 29.44
C LYS A 142 6.09 5.28 29.18
N GLU A 143 7.35 5.39 29.60
CA GLU A 143 8.15 6.62 29.44
C GLU A 143 8.61 6.86 27.99
N ILE A 144 8.60 5.82 27.15
CA ILE A 144 9.05 5.88 25.76
C ILE A 144 7.92 5.68 24.74
N LEU A 145 6.69 5.52 25.21
CA LEU A 145 5.54 5.31 24.30
C LEU A 145 5.22 6.56 23.50
N MET A 146 5.05 6.37 22.23
CA MET A 146 4.39 7.31 21.32
C MET A 146 2.88 7.08 21.36
N LYS A 147 2.11 8.16 21.20
CA LYS A 147 0.66 8.09 21.15
C LYS A 147 0.23 7.30 19.92
N PRO A 148 -0.65 6.28 20.05
CA PRO A 148 -1.16 5.53 18.94
C PRO A 148 -2.05 6.40 18.06
N TYR A 149 -2.02 6.16 16.74
CA TYR A 149 -2.86 6.82 15.77
C TYR A 149 -3.92 5.84 15.27
N PHE A 150 -5.16 6.04 15.68
CA PHE A 150 -6.28 5.19 15.34
C PHE A 150 -7.01 5.68 14.10
N ILE A 151 -7.39 4.75 13.23
CA ILE A 151 -8.17 5.00 12.01
C ILE A 151 -9.27 3.95 11.86
N PRO A 152 -10.40 4.28 11.21
CA PRO A 152 -11.42 3.27 10.90
C PRO A 152 -10.94 2.34 9.77
N PHE A 153 -11.45 1.11 9.76
CA PHE A 153 -11.21 0.09 8.74
C PHE A 153 -11.44 0.61 7.31
N SER A 154 -12.51 1.39 7.11
CA SER A 154 -12.90 1.95 5.81
C SER A 154 -12.13 3.20 5.38
N LYS A 155 -11.09 3.61 6.10
CA LYS A 155 -10.27 4.79 5.75
C LYS A 155 -9.58 4.56 4.41
N LYS A 156 -9.76 5.49 3.46
CA LYS A 156 -9.09 5.41 2.16
C LYS A 156 -7.58 5.53 2.31
N VAL A 157 -6.83 4.71 1.57
CA VAL A 157 -5.37 4.59 1.71
C VAL A 157 -4.66 5.86 1.23
N ASP A 158 -5.13 6.51 0.18
CA ASP A 158 -4.59 7.78 -0.32
C ASP A 158 -4.74 8.91 0.72
N GLU A 159 -5.91 9.01 1.36
CA GLU A 159 -6.14 9.95 2.46
C GLU A 159 -5.28 9.61 3.69
N LEU A 160 -5.15 8.32 4.01
CA LEU A 160 -4.32 7.85 5.11
C LEU A 160 -2.86 8.26 4.89
N LEU A 161 -2.31 8.01 3.71
CA LEU A 161 -0.94 8.38 3.35
C LEU A 161 -0.71 9.89 3.52
N ALA A 162 -1.66 10.71 3.03
CA ALA A 162 -1.58 12.16 3.16
C ALA A 162 -1.60 12.61 4.64
N GLU A 163 -2.47 12.01 5.48
CA GLU A 163 -2.55 12.31 6.89
C GLU A 163 -1.31 11.85 7.66
N MET A 164 -0.79 10.65 7.41
CA MET A 164 0.43 10.12 8.05
C MET A 164 1.62 11.04 7.77
N LYS A 165 1.78 11.52 6.54
CA LYS A 165 2.82 12.50 6.17
C LYS A 165 2.69 13.82 6.93
N VAL A 166 1.49 14.37 7.04
CA VAL A 166 1.23 15.64 7.76
C VAL A 166 1.47 15.48 9.26
N LYS A 167 0.97 14.40 9.85
CA LYS A 167 1.10 14.09 11.28
C LYS A 167 2.47 13.55 11.66
N LYS A 168 3.31 13.18 10.68
CA LYS A 168 4.63 12.53 10.85
C LYS A 168 4.52 11.25 11.68
N VAL A 169 3.48 10.46 11.43
CA VAL A 169 3.30 9.12 11.99
C VAL A 169 3.59 8.08 10.91
N HIS A 170 4.17 6.96 11.30
CA HIS A 170 4.57 5.88 10.39
C HIS A 170 3.78 4.59 10.60
N MET A 171 2.90 4.55 11.60
CA MET A 171 2.06 3.40 11.90
C MET A 171 0.69 3.91 12.36
N ALA A 172 -0.36 3.31 11.84
CA ALA A 172 -1.75 3.54 12.22
C ALA A 172 -2.37 2.24 12.74
N ILE A 173 -3.23 2.34 13.74
CA ILE A 173 -4.00 1.23 14.28
C ILE A 173 -5.37 1.26 13.62
N VAL A 174 -5.74 0.17 12.98
CA VAL A 174 -7.03 0.01 12.29
C VAL A 174 -8.07 -0.52 13.27
N ILE A 175 -9.19 0.18 13.37
CA ILE A 175 -10.30 -0.14 14.28
C ILE A 175 -11.50 -0.61 13.46
N ASP A 176 -12.11 -1.71 13.88
CA ASP A 176 -13.34 -2.24 13.32
C ASP A 176 -14.60 -1.47 13.78
N GLU A 177 -15.77 -1.84 13.28
CA GLU A 177 -17.06 -1.23 13.58
C GLU A 177 -17.51 -1.44 15.04
N TYR A 178 -16.91 -2.39 15.75
CA TYR A 178 -17.20 -2.74 17.14
C TYR A 178 -16.23 -2.06 18.12
N GLY A 179 -15.22 -1.36 17.61
CA GLY A 179 -14.20 -0.69 18.40
C GLY A 179 -13.02 -1.59 18.77
N GLY A 180 -12.94 -2.78 18.22
CA GLY A 180 -11.80 -3.68 18.36
C GLY A 180 -10.67 -3.34 17.38
N THR A 181 -9.47 -3.82 17.67
CA THR A 181 -8.34 -3.71 16.76
C THR A 181 -8.48 -4.72 15.63
N ALA A 182 -8.62 -4.24 14.40
CA ALA A 182 -8.65 -5.07 13.19
C ALA A 182 -7.23 -5.40 12.68
N GLY A 183 -6.32 -4.43 12.78
CA GLY A 183 -4.97 -4.57 12.27
C GLY A 183 -4.12 -3.33 12.50
N ILE A 184 -2.98 -3.27 11.83
CA ILE A 184 -2.11 -2.10 11.73
C ILE A 184 -1.77 -1.82 10.27
N VAL A 185 -1.52 -0.55 9.96
CA VAL A 185 -0.98 -0.14 8.66
C VAL A 185 0.24 0.72 8.90
N THR A 186 1.35 0.40 8.25
CA THR A 186 2.55 1.21 8.25
C THR A 186 2.68 2.04 6.98
N MET A 187 3.62 2.99 6.95
CA MET A 187 3.92 3.72 5.73
C MET A 187 4.62 2.82 4.73
N GLU A 188 5.38 1.87 5.22
CA GLU A 188 6.08 0.85 4.47
C GLU A 188 5.07 -0.01 3.68
N ASP A 189 3.97 -0.50 4.29
CA ASP A 189 2.91 -1.26 3.62
C ASP A 189 2.26 -0.46 2.47
N ILE A 190 1.96 0.83 2.71
CA ILE A 190 1.40 1.69 1.65
C ILE A 190 2.38 1.88 0.49
N MET A 191 3.67 1.93 0.77
CA MET A 191 4.69 2.07 -0.28
C MET A 191 4.86 0.76 -1.05
N GLU A 192 4.75 -0.38 -0.39
CA GLU A 192 4.76 -1.71 -0.99
C GLU A 192 3.61 -1.89 -1.98
N GLU A 193 2.41 -1.46 -1.63
CA GLU A 193 1.26 -1.44 -2.56
C GLU A 193 1.51 -0.63 -3.85
N ILE A 194 2.37 0.39 -3.82
CA ILE A 194 2.68 1.21 -4.98
C ILE A 194 3.81 0.60 -5.82
N PHE A 195 4.88 0.17 -5.15
CA PHE A 195 6.14 -0.23 -5.80
C PHE A 195 6.27 -1.73 -6.00
N GLY A 196 5.33 -2.54 -5.47
CA GLY A 196 5.51 -3.99 -5.34
C GLY A 196 6.52 -4.33 -4.23
N ASN A 197 6.89 -5.59 -4.13
CA ASN A 197 7.84 -6.06 -3.12
C ASN A 197 9.14 -5.26 -3.18
N ILE A 198 9.39 -4.45 -2.15
CA ILE A 198 10.66 -3.75 -1.96
C ILE A 198 11.50 -4.66 -1.07
N PHE A 199 12.42 -5.41 -1.67
CA PHE A 199 13.36 -6.24 -0.92
C PHE A 199 14.22 -5.38 0.00
N ASP A 200 14.24 -5.69 1.30
CA ASP A 200 15.16 -5.10 2.28
C ASP A 200 16.53 -5.80 2.17
N GLU A 201 17.60 -5.11 2.56
CA GLU A 201 18.97 -5.66 2.63
C GLU A 201 19.07 -6.89 3.56
N TYR A 202 18.05 -7.14 4.38
CA TYR A 202 17.95 -8.24 5.34
C TYR A 202 16.91 -9.29 4.98
N ASP A 203 16.18 -9.10 3.87
CA ASP A 203 15.31 -10.15 3.38
C ASP A 203 16.21 -11.29 2.91
N GLU A 204 16.05 -12.45 3.52
CA GLU A 204 16.63 -13.67 2.97
C GLU A 204 16.03 -13.79 1.57
N GLU A 205 16.87 -14.13 0.57
CA GLU A 205 16.36 -14.41 -0.78
C GLU A 205 15.12 -15.28 -0.60
N GLU A 206 13.92 -14.72 -0.87
CA GLU A 206 12.70 -15.50 -0.84
C GLU A 206 13.01 -16.70 -1.73
N GLU A 207 12.95 -17.90 -1.16
CA GLU A 207 13.07 -19.11 -1.97
C GLU A 207 12.04 -18.97 -3.07
N GLU A 208 12.47 -18.84 -4.31
CA GLU A 208 11.57 -18.70 -5.47
C GLU A 208 10.44 -19.72 -5.29
N ASP A 209 9.20 -19.29 -5.35
CA ASP A 209 8.02 -20.13 -5.14
C ASP A 209 8.09 -21.42 -5.98
N ILE A 210 8.82 -21.36 -7.10
CA ILE A 210 9.11 -22.48 -8.00
C ILE A 210 10.62 -22.57 -8.22
N THR A 211 11.28 -23.49 -7.54
CA THR A 211 12.75 -23.72 -7.65
C THR A 211 13.03 -25.07 -8.30
N GLU A 212 13.84 -25.12 -9.35
CA GLU A 212 14.33 -26.37 -9.91
C GLU A 212 15.44 -26.98 -9.03
N VAL A 213 15.15 -28.06 -8.34
CA VAL A 213 16.05 -28.75 -7.40
C VAL A 213 17.01 -29.70 -8.16
N SER A 214 16.56 -30.29 -9.24
CA SER A 214 17.33 -31.10 -10.19
C SER A 214 16.60 -31.19 -11.52
N GLU A 215 17.26 -31.66 -12.58
CA GLU A 215 16.68 -31.73 -13.93
C GLU A 215 15.28 -32.34 -13.93
N GLY A 216 14.27 -31.50 -14.19
CA GLY A 216 12.84 -31.86 -14.24
C GLY A 216 12.18 -32.11 -12.87
N VAL A 217 12.84 -31.73 -11.74
CA VAL A 217 12.27 -31.82 -10.38
C VAL A 217 12.22 -30.44 -9.76
N TYR A 218 11.03 -29.98 -9.47
CA TYR A 218 10.75 -28.64 -8.91
C TYR A 218 10.28 -28.74 -7.48
N ARG A 219 10.75 -27.81 -6.64
CA ARG A 219 10.16 -27.53 -5.34
C ARG A 219 9.28 -26.30 -5.53
N ILE A 220 8.00 -26.43 -5.17
CA ILE A 220 7.01 -25.38 -5.34
C ILE A 220 6.35 -25.13 -3.99
N ASP A 221 6.19 -23.88 -3.61
CA ASP A 221 5.42 -23.54 -2.41
C ASP A 221 3.95 -23.89 -2.64
N GLY A 222 3.29 -24.44 -1.62
CA GLY A 222 1.89 -24.84 -1.72
C GLY A 222 0.92 -23.66 -1.88
N SER A 223 1.33 -22.44 -1.56
CA SER A 223 0.56 -21.22 -1.72
C SER A 223 0.63 -20.64 -3.14
N THR A 224 1.55 -21.13 -4.00
CA THR A 224 1.74 -20.68 -5.37
C THR A 224 0.45 -20.87 -6.20
N ASP A 225 0.06 -19.82 -6.93
CA ASP A 225 -1.09 -19.86 -7.82
C ASP A 225 -0.90 -20.92 -8.93
N LEU A 226 -1.95 -21.67 -9.24
CA LEU A 226 -1.89 -22.69 -10.28
C LEU A 226 -1.56 -22.11 -11.67
N GLN A 227 -1.96 -20.86 -11.94
CA GLN A 227 -1.67 -20.19 -13.21
C GLN A 227 -0.16 -19.93 -13.36
N ASP A 228 0.51 -19.50 -12.29
CA ASP A 228 1.95 -19.24 -12.28
C ASP A 228 2.74 -20.55 -12.52
N VAL A 229 2.28 -21.64 -11.91
CA VAL A 229 2.86 -22.97 -12.13
C VAL A 229 2.68 -23.44 -13.58
N GLU A 230 1.51 -23.20 -14.16
CA GLU A 230 1.22 -23.54 -15.57
C GLU A 230 2.11 -22.75 -16.53
N GLU A 231 2.24 -21.44 -16.32
CA GLU A 231 3.04 -20.56 -17.17
C GLU A 231 4.53 -20.90 -17.11
N GLN A 232 5.05 -21.12 -15.89
CA GLN A 232 6.49 -21.34 -15.70
C GLN A 232 6.95 -22.74 -16.10
N LEU A 233 6.12 -23.76 -15.86
CA LEU A 233 6.48 -25.16 -16.17
C LEU A 233 5.91 -25.68 -17.49
N GLY A 234 5.02 -24.92 -18.15
CA GLY A 234 4.39 -25.32 -19.39
C GLY A 234 3.47 -26.54 -19.26
N ILE A 235 2.87 -26.72 -18.10
CA ILE A 235 1.90 -27.78 -17.78
C ILE A 235 0.49 -27.18 -17.72
N THR A 236 -0.53 -28.02 -17.62
CA THR A 236 -1.92 -27.56 -17.48
C THR A 236 -2.61 -28.42 -16.44
N PHE A 237 -3.27 -27.79 -15.48
CA PHE A 237 -4.11 -28.46 -14.47
C PHE A 237 -5.55 -28.59 -14.99
N GLU A 238 -6.31 -29.53 -14.43
CA GLU A 238 -7.74 -29.61 -14.72
C GLU A 238 -8.45 -28.39 -14.10
N GLU A 239 -9.22 -27.65 -14.92
CA GLU A 239 -10.00 -26.50 -14.44
C GLU A 239 -10.95 -26.95 -13.33
N ASN A 240 -10.78 -26.35 -12.13
CA ASN A 240 -11.67 -26.54 -10.99
C ASN A 240 -11.84 -25.20 -10.27
N GLU A 241 -13.09 -24.80 -10.03
CA GLU A 241 -13.43 -23.55 -9.32
C GLU A 241 -13.18 -23.62 -7.80
N ASP A 242 -12.83 -24.80 -7.26
CA ASP A 242 -12.73 -25.02 -5.81
C ASP A 242 -11.35 -24.64 -5.23
N TYR A 243 -10.30 -24.52 -6.05
CA TYR A 243 -8.94 -24.18 -5.59
C TYR A 243 -8.15 -23.37 -6.61
N GLY A 244 -7.43 -22.35 -6.13
CA GLY A 244 -6.57 -21.48 -6.94
C GLY A 244 -5.07 -21.74 -6.75
N THR A 245 -4.67 -22.44 -5.68
CA THR A 245 -3.27 -22.69 -5.34
C THR A 245 -2.87 -24.16 -5.47
N LEU A 246 -1.56 -24.43 -5.63
CA LEU A 246 -1.02 -25.79 -5.74
C LEU A 246 -1.35 -26.65 -4.53
N GLY A 247 -1.28 -26.09 -3.32
CA GLY A 247 -1.61 -26.78 -2.08
C GLY A 247 -3.10 -27.05 -1.90
N GLY A 248 -3.95 -26.32 -2.63
CA GLY A 248 -5.39 -26.54 -2.67
C GLY A 248 -5.80 -27.64 -3.66
N TYR A 249 -5.01 -27.81 -4.74
CA TYR A 249 -5.18 -28.86 -5.77
C TYR A 249 -4.85 -30.23 -5.21
#